data_c1f8a231788694d9764de25b81e9719f
#
_entry.id   c1f8a231788694d9764de25b81e9719f
#
_cell.length_a   1.000
_cell.length_b   1.000
_cell.length_c   1.000
_cell.angle_alpha   90.00
_cell.angle_beta   90.00
_cell.angle_gamma   90.00
#
_symmetry.space_group_name_H-M   'P 1'
#
loop_
_entity.id
_entity.type
_entity.pdbx_description
1 polymer ?
#
loop_
_entity_poly.entity_id
_entity_poly.type
_entity_poly.pdbx_seq_one_letter_code
_entity_poly.pdbx_strand_id
1 'polypeptide(L)'
;MGWGLTLDFSLTPEQEEIRKLAHRFAEKEIRPVAAHFDETEEFPYEVVKKAHRLGLSPAAFIPEEYGGQGLDFLTELILNEELSWGCAGIAVCIQSMALAIAGIRSSGTQEQKQRWLPEFTHPDRLVLGGLGLTEPDSGSDALAMKTRATRVKDAYILNGTKQFCTNGGIADYHVIYANTDPSKGPAGIASFLVPKDTQGLRMGRKETKLGVRASHTAQVILEDCEVPLDHRLGGEPDADNAGPGALAALMTLEATRPGVAAGALGIARAAYEFALEYAQERKQFGKPLWQHEAVGFKLADMAMKIDAARLLIWRAGWMATQDVPFERAEGSMAKCFAADVAMG
;
A
#
# COMPACT_ATOMS: atom_id res chain seq x y z
N MET A 1 3.82 -38.16 -5.00
CA MET A 1 5.12 -37.44 -5.04
C MET A 1 5.18 -36.60 -3.79
N GLY A 2 6.10 -36.92 -2.88
CA GLY A 2 6.20 -36.25 -1.60
C GLY A 2 6.69 -34.81 -1.78
N TRP A 3 5.98 -33.87 -1.21
CA TRP A 3 6.39 -32.48 -1.10
C TRP A 3 7.53 -32.43 -0.06
N GLY A 4 8.77 -32.56 -0.52
CA GLY A 4 9.94 -32.31 0.31
C GLY A 4 10.13 -30.82 0.58
N LEU A 5 9.08 -30.12 1.01
CA LEU A 5 9.19 -28.75 1.45
C LEU A 5 9.68 -28.75 2.90
N THR A 6 10.97 -28.49 3.08
CA THR A 6 11.51 -28.11 4.38
C THR A 6 10.89 -26.77 4.73
N LEU A 7 10.08 -26.71 5.81
CA LEU A 7 9.55 -25.46 6.31
C LEU A 7 10.72 -24.70 6.95
N ASP A 8 11.13 -23.61 6.33
CA ASP A 8 12.19 -22.73 6.81
C ASP A 8 11.62 -21.31 7.00
N PHE A 9 11.74 -20.80 8.22
CA PHE A 9 11.33 -19.43 8.57
C PHE A 9 12.49 -18.44 8.58
N SER A 10 13.70 -18.89 8.17
CA SER A 10 14.86 -18.01 8.10
C SER A 10 14.76 -17.06 6.92
N LEU A 11 15.15 -15.82 7.15
CA LEU A 11 15.30 -14.85 6.07
C LEU A 11 16.60 -15.15 5.27
N THR A 12 16.59 -14.83 3.99
CA THR A 12 17.82 -14.86 3.18
C THR A 12 18.79 -13.78 3.67
N PRO A 13 20.10 -13.91 3.40
CA PRO A 13 21.07 -12.86 3.75
C PRO A 13 20.71 -11.49 3.18
N GLU A 14 20.13 -11.43 1.97
CA GLU A 14 19.67 -10.20 1.33
C GLU A 14 18.48 -9.59 2.07
N GLN A 15 17.48 -10.39 2.42
CA GLN A 15 16.32 -9.94 3.22
C GLN A 15 16.75 -9.42 4.59
N GLU A 16 17.73 -10.06 5.25
CA GLU A 16 18.29 -9.58 6.51
C GLU A 16 19.00 -8.22 6.36
N GLU A 17 19.75 -8.00 5.29
CA GLU A 17 20.42 -6.71 5.05
C GLU A 17 19.41 -5.61 4.74
N ILE A 18 18.38 -5.89 3.94
CA ILE A 18 17.28 -4.95 3.66
C ILE A 18 16.53 -4.62 4.96
N ARG A 19 16.21 -5.63 5.79
CA ARG A 19 15.58 -5.43 7.09
C ARG A 19 16.39 -4.50 7.98
N LYS A 20 17.69 -4.75 8.12
CA LYS A 20 18.61 -3.90 8.91
C LYS A 20 18.72 -2.49 8.36
N LEU A 21 18.77 -2.33 7.03
CA LEU A 21 18.81 -1.02 6.38
C LEU A 21 17.53 -0.24 6.66
N ALA A 22 16.37 -0.89 6.47
CA ALA A 22 15.06 -0.30 6.71
C ALA A 22 14.89 0.10 8.20
N HIS A 23 15.29 -0.76 9.13
CA HIS A 23 15.25 -0.47 10.56
C HIS A 23 16.11 0.74 10.92
N ARG A 24 17.37 0.80 10.47
CA ARG A 24 18.24 1.96 10.70
C ARG A 24 17.67 3.24 10.09
N PHE A 25 17.03 3.15 8.92
CA PHE A 25 16.35 4.28 8.31
C PHE A 25 15.15 4.74 9.16
N ALA A 26 14.34 3.81 9.61
CA ALA A 26 13.20 4.09 10.47
C ALA A 26 13.63 4.75 11.80
N GLU A 27 14.68 4.25 12.43
CA GLU A 27 15.24 4.80 13.67
C GLU A 27 15.80 6.21 13.50
N LYS A 28 16.58 6.45 12.42
CA LYS A 28 17.36 7.70 12.27
C LYS A 28 16.64 8.78 11.48
N GLU A 29 15.77 8.41 10.54
CA GLU A 29 15.17 9.37 9.61
C GLU A 29 13.65 9.51 9.79
N ILE A 30 12.96 8.47 10.31
CA ILE A 30 11.51 8.50 10.50
C ILE A 30 11.16 8.91 11.93
N ARG A 31 11.62 8.19 12.95
CA ARG A 31 11.26 8.44 14.36
C ARG A 31 11.50 9.87 14.83
N PRO A 32 12.65 10.50 14.55
CA PRO A 32 12.93 11.85 15.05
C PRO A 32 11.98 12.94 14.54
N VAL A 33 11.33 12.71 13.40
CA VAL A 33 10.43 13.68 12.75
C VAL A 33 8.95 13.27 12.79
N ALA A 34 8.65 12.09 13.32
CA ALA A 34 7.30 11.52 13.31
C ALA A 34 6.26 12.44 13.98
N ALA A 35 6.57 12.98 15.16
CA ALA A 35 5.68 13.88 15.90
C ALA A 35 5.37 15.15 15.11
N HIS A 36 6.38 15.76 14.48
CA HIS A 36 6.20 16.96 13.66
C HIS A 36 5.20 16.72 12.52
N PHE A 37 5.40 15.67 11.71
CA PHE A 37 4.52 15.39 10.58
C PHE A 37 3.14 14.88 11.00
N ASP A 38 3.00 14.29 12.18
CA ASP A 38 1.70 13.95 12.73
C ASP A 38 0.93 15.22 13.19
N GLU A 39 1.59 16.16 13.83
CA GLU A 39 1.01 17.44 14.27
C GLU A 39 0.61 18.34 13.10
N THR A 40 1.53 18.55 12.14
CA THR A 40 1.34 19.50 11.04
C THR A 40 0.51 18.96 9.90
N GLU A 41 0.36 17.63 9.80
CA GLU A 41 -0.27 16.94 8.67
C GLU A 41 0.40 17.27 7.31
N GLU A 42 1.65 17.69 7.31
CA GLU A 42 2.44 17.93 6.12
C GLU A 42 2.94 16.62 5.52
N PHE A 43 3.06 16.58 4.19
CA PHE A 43 3.63 15.41 3.51
C PHE A 43 5.17 15.43 3.64
N PRO A 44 5.82 14.35 4.12
CA PRO A 44 7.25 14.32 4.44
C PRO A 44 8.13 14.09 3.19
N TYR A 45 8.10 14.99 2.21
CA TYR A 45 8.77 14.85 0.91
C TYR A 45 10.24 14.44 1.01
N GLU A 46 11.02 15.07 1.88
CA GLU A 46 12.45 14.80 1.99
C GLU A 46 12.73 13.40 2.56
N VAL A 47 11.93 12.95 3.51
CA VAL A 47 12.05 11.58 4.07
C VAL A 47 11.69 10.55 3.00
N VAL A 48 10.57 10.76 2.28
CA VAL A 48 10.11 9.87 1.20
C VAL A 48 11.14 9.81 0.07
N LYS A 49 11.68 10.95 -0.34
CA LYS A 49 12.72 11.03 -1.37
C LYS A 49 14.01 10.33 -0.97
N LYS A 50 14.41 10.45 0.30
CA LYS A 50 15.58 9.77 0.84
C LYS A 50 15.37 8.25 0.88
N ALA A 51 14.19 7.78 1.32
CA ALA A 51 13.83 6.37 1.28
C ALA A 51 13.87 5.82 -0.15
N HIS A 52 13.30 6.56 -1.10
CA HIS A 52 13.30 6.18 -2.51
C HIS A 52 14.73 6.01 -3.07
N ARG A 53 15.62 6.98 -2.84
CA ARG A 53 17.04 6.91 -3.26
C ARG A 53 17.79 5.72 -2.67
N LEU A 54 17.41 5.26 -1.49
CA LEU A 54 18.01 4.11 -0.82
C LEU A 54 17.40 2.77 -1.23
N GLY A 55 16.44 2.75 -2.17
CA GLY A 55 15.73 1.54 -2.58
C GLY A 55 14.71 1.03 -1.55
N LEU A 56 14.29 1.87 -0.58
CA LEU A 56 13.33 1.55 0.45
C LEU A 56 11.90 1.97 0.08
N SER A 57 11.58 1.98 -1.22
CA SER A 57 10.25 2.34 -1.74
C SER A 57 9.73 1.26 -2.69
N PRO A 58 8.44 1.26 -3.03
CA PRO A 58 7.85 0.29 -3.97
C PRO A 58 8.48 0.22 -5.35
N ALA A 59 9.25 1.22 -5.75
CA ALA A 59 10.02 1.20 -6.98
C ALA A 59 11.03 0.02 -7.05
N ALA A 60 11.57 -0.41 -5.90
CA ALA A 60 12.50 -1.53 -5.83
C ALA A 60 11.85 -2.88 -6.20
N PHE A 61 10.52 -2.99 -6.08
CA PHE A 61 9.75 -4.22 -6.38
C PHE A 61 9.21 -4.25 -7.81
N ILE A 62 9.47 -3.23 -8.61
CA ILE A 62 9.22 -3.24 -10.05
C ILE A 62 10.23 -4.22 -10.69
N PRO A 63 9.80 -5.08 -11.65
CA PRO A 63 10.70 -5.98 -12.34
C PRO A 63 11.88 -5.26 -13.02
N GLU A 64 13.03 -5.95 -13.10
CA GLU A 64 14.26 -5.41 -13.70
C GLU A 64 14.06 -4.95 -15.15
N GLU A 65 13.20 -5.64 -15.92
CA GLU A 65 12.86 -5.29 -17.31
C GLU A 65 12.23 -3.89 -17.45
N TYR A 66 11.68 -3.34 -16.34
CA TYR A 66 11.12 -1.98 -16.26
C TYR A 66 11.98 -1.03 -15.41
N GLY A 67 13.23 -1.42 -15.09
CA GLY A 67 14.19 -0.58 -14.38
C GLY A 67 14.11 -0.65 -12.85
N GLY A 68 13.31 -1.54 -12.27
CA GLY A 68 13.31 -1.82 -10.83
C GLY A 68 14.43 -2.78 -10.41
N GLN A 69 14.40 -3.23 -9.16
CA GLN A 69 15.35 -4.24 -8.64
C GLN A 69 14.76 -5.66 -8.62
N GLY A 70 13.47 -5.81 -8.94
CA GLY A 70 12.80 -7.11 -8.99
C GLY A 70 12.73 -7.83 -7.65
N LEU A 71 12.80 -7.10 -6.52
CA LEU A 71 12.71 -7.69 -5.19
C LEU A 71 11.36 -8.39 -4.99
N ASP A 72 11.36 -9.47 -4.22
CA ASP A 72 10.16 -10.28 -4.00
C ASP A 72 9.17 -9.64 -3.02
N PHE A 73 7.94 -10.15 -3.03
CA PHE A 73 6.86 -9.59 -2.22
C PHE A 73 7.05 -9.83 -0.71
N LEU A 74 7.71 -10.93 -0.29
CA LEU A 74 8.04 -11.15 1.12
C LEU A 74 9.00 -10.07 1.62
N THR A 75 9.98 -9.69 0.81
CA THR A 75 10.91 -8.59 1.10
C THR A 75 10.18 -7.25 1.25
N GLU A 76 9.13 -6.98 0.44
CA GLU A 76 8.28 -5.80 0.59
C GLU A 76 7.57 -5.77 1.95
N LEU A 77 7.07 -6.92 2.41
CA LEU A 77 6.38 -7.02 3.70
C LEU A 77 7.35 -6.78 4.87
N ILE A 78 8.56 -7.31 4.80
CA ILE A 78 9.63 -7.07 5.78
C ILE A 78 9.98 -5.58 5.84
N LEU A 79 10.17 -4.96 4.68
CA LEU A 79 10.43 -3.53 4.57
C LEU A 79 9.31 -2.69 5.21
N ASN A 80 8.06 -3.04 4.92
CA ASN A 80 6.89 -2.32 5.43
C ASN A 80 6.75 -2.43 6.96
N GLU A 81 7.04 -3.59 7.55
CA GLU A 81 7.09 -3.77 9.02
C GLU A 81 8.10 -2.81 9.63
N GLU A 82 9.34 -2.77 9.09
CA GLU A 82 10.41 -1.94 9.65
C GLU A 82 10.14 -0.43 9.52
N LEU A 83 9.66 0.03 8.38
CA LEU A 83 9.31 1.45 8.18
C LEU A 83 8.16 1.88 9.10
N SER A 84 7.15 1.03 9.26
CA SER A 84 5.97 1.32 10.10
C SER A 84 6.29 1.26 11.59
N TRP A 85 7.30 0.51 12.00
CA TRP A 85 7.87 0.57 13.34
C TRP A 85 8.40 1.97 13.68
N GLY A 86 8.91 2.70 12.69
CA GLY A 86 9.32 4.09 12.85
C GLY A 86 8.14 5.05 13.01
N CYS A 87 7.24 5.06 12.06
CA CYS A 87 5.99 5.82 12.05
C CYS A 87 5.09 5.33 10.91
N ALA A 88 3.89 4.85 11.23
CA ALA A 88 2.93 4.38 10.23
C ALA A 88 2.54 5.46 9.22
N GLY A 89 2.38 6.72 9.65
CA GLY A 89 2.03 7.84 8.77
C GLY A 89 3.08 8.08 7.69
N ILE A 90 4.36 8.12 8.07
CA ILE A 90 5.48 8.32 7.14
C ILE A 90 5.70 7.07 6.28
N ALA A 91 5.56 5.87 6.86
CA ALA A 91 5.66 4.62 6.09
C ALA A 91 4.62 4.55 4.96
N VAL A 92 3.37 4.93 5.22
CA VAL A 92 2.32 5.02 4.19
C VAL A 92 2.70 6.03 3.09
N CYS A 93 3.34 7.16 3.44
CA CYS A 93 3.84 8.10 2.42
C CYS A 93 4.90 7.47 1.51
N ILE A 94 5.85 6.73 2.09
CA ILE A 94 6.90 6.02 1.32
C ILE A 94 6.27 4.94 0.43
N GLN A 95 5.29 4.20 0.95
CA GLN A 95 4.65 3.09 0.24
C GLN A 95 3.55 3.52 -0.75
N SER A 96 3.15 4.79 -0.74
CA SER A 96 1.95 5.25 -1.48
C SER A 96 2.04 5.08 -3.00
N MET A 97 3.24 5.11 -3.59
CA MET A 97 3.40 4.87 -5.03
C MET A 97 3.02 3.43 -5.45
N ALA A 98 3.01 2.47 -4.51
CA ALA A 98 2.58 1.09 -4.76
C ALA A 98 1.16 1.01 -5.34
N LEU A 99 0.28 1.95 -5.01
CA LEU A 99 -1.10 1.98 -5.48
C LEU A 99 -1.19 2.15 -7.00
N ALA A 100 -0.42 3.08 -7.57
CA ALA A 100 -0.37 3.27 -9.02
C ALA A 100 0.41 2.13 -9.69
N ILE A 101 1.55 1.72 -9.13
CA ILE A 101 2.36 0.60 -9.64
C ILE A 101 1.52 -0.68 -9.73
N ALA A 102 0.75 -1.02 -8.67
CA ALA A 102 -0.11 -2.19 -8.64
C ALA A 102 -1.19 -2.13 -9.72
N GLY A 103 -1.83 -0.97 -9.91
CA GLY A 103 -2.83 -0.78 -10.97
C GLY A 103 -2.24 -0.96 -12.37
N ILE A 104 -1.06 -0.40 -12.64
CA ILE A 104 -0.37 -0.57 -13.93
C ILE A 104 0.06 -2.03 -14.14
N ARG A 105 0.63 -2.67 -13.11
CA ARG A 105 1.07 -4.07 -13.20
C ARG A 105 -0.07 -5.05 -13.42
N SER A 106 -1.20 -4.87 -12.71
CA SER A 106 -2.33 -5.80 -12.77
C SER A 106 -3.20 -5.63 -14.01
N SER A 107 -3.31 -4.41 -14.52
CA SER A 107 -4.29 -4.08 -15.56
C SER A 107 -3.69 -3.56 -16.87
N GLY A 108 -2.44 -3.07 -16.84
CA GLY A 108 -1.78 -2.50 -18.01
C GLY A 108 -1.39 -3.52 -19.06
N THR A 109 -1.45 -3.14 -20.36
CA THR A 109 -0.83 -3.91 -21.45
C THR A 109 0.69 -3.89 -21.31
N GLN A 110 1.39 -4.72 -22.09
CA GLN A 110 2.84 -4.75 -22.06
C GLN A 110 3.46 -3.39 -22.44
N GLU A 111 2.88 -2.73 -23.47
CA GLU A 111 3.31 -1.40 -23.90
C GLU A 111 3.09 -0.35 -22.80
N GLN A 112 1.96 -0.44 -22.08
CA GLN A 112 1.64 0.44 -20.98
C GLN A 112 2.60 0.23 -19.81
N LYS A 113 2.94 -1.01 -19.47
CA LYS A 113 3.95 -1.33 -18.44
C LYS A 113 5.32 -0.79 -18.82
N GLN A 114 5.76 -1.00 -20.06
CA GLN A 114 7.03 -0.46 -20.58
C GLN A 114 7.10 1.06 -20.58
N ARG A 115 5.97 1.73 -20.79
CA ARG A 115 5.90 3.20 -20.80
C ARG A 115 5.92 3.81 -19.40
N TRP A 116 5.15 3.26 -18.46
CA TRP A 116 4.87 3.96 -17.19
C TRP A 116 5.59 3.40 -15.97
N LEU A 117 5.94 2.10 -15.90
CA LEU A 117 6.66 1.58 -14.74
C LEU A 117 8.06 2.21 -14.58
N PRO A 118 8.84 2.47 -15.66
CA PRO A 118 10.14 3.12 -15.54
C PRO A 118 10.08 4.54 -14.94
N GLU A 119 8.95 5.25 -15.05
CA GLU A 119 8.79 6.58 -14.43
C GLU A 119 8.98 6.55 -12.91
N PHE A 120 8.61 5.42 -12.26
CA PHE A 120 8.73 5.26 -10.81
C PHE A 120 10.13 4.82 -10.35
N THR A 121 11.00 4.36 -11.25
CA THR A 121 12.30 3.75 -10.88
C THR A 121 13.48 4.72 -10.92
N HIS A 122 13.28 5.94 -11.43
CA HIS A 122 14.35 6.93 -11.53
C HIS A 122 14.83 7.38 -10.14
N PRO A 123 16.11 7.16 -9.75
CA PRO A 123 16.56 7.33 -8.37
C PRO A 123 16.48 8.78 -7.85
N ASP A 124 16.61 9.75 -8.73
CA ASP A 124 16.61 11.17 -8.35
C ASP A 124 15.25 11.86 -8.51
N ARG A 125 14.28 11.19 -9.10
CA ARG A 125 12.94 11.71 -9.32
C ARG A 125 11.92 10.90 -8.54
N LEU A 126 11.40 11.48 -7.47
CA LEU A 126 10.27 10.88 -6.74
C LEU A 126 8.98 11.09 -7.56
N VAL A 127 8.33 10.00 -7.91
CA VAL A 127 7.00 9.98 -8.57
C VAL A 127 5.98 9.43 -7.59
N LEU A 128 4.98 10.23 -7.25
CA LEU A 128 3.91 9.84 -6.34
C LEU A 128 2.78 9.16 -7.11
N GLY A 129 2.27 8.06 -6.55
CA GLY A 129 1.11 7.35 -7.05
C GLY A 129 -0.15 7.60 -6.20
N GLY A 130 -1.30 7.55 -6.81
CA GLY A 130 -2.60 7.62 -6.16
C GLY A 130 -3.58 6.62 -6.73
N LEU A 131 -4.62 6.28 -5.96
CA LEU A 131 -5.68 5.37 -6.41
C LEU A 131 -7.05 5.96 -6.03
N GLY A 132 -7.93 6.08 -7.01
CA GLY A 132 -9.30 6.53 -6.83
C GLY A 132 -10.30 5.41 -7.16
N LEU A 133 -10.75 4.69 -6.14
CA LEU A 133 -11.79 3.66 -6.22
C LEU A 133 -13.04 4.09 -5.47
N THR A 134 -12.91 4.35 -4.16
CA THR A 134 -14.00 4.74 -3.25
C THR A 134 -14.64 6.06 -3.66
N GLU A 135 -15.95 6.16 -3.48
CA GLU A 135 -16.75 7.36 -3.74
C GLU A 135 -17.54 7.75 -2.48
N PRO A 136 -18.11 8.97 -2.39
CA PRO A 136 -18.92 9.38 -1.24
C PRO A 136 -20.05 8.39 -0.91
N ASP A 137 -20.68 7.80 -1.92
CA ASP A 137 -21.81 6.87 -1.77
C ASP A 137 -21.44 5.40 -2.01
N SER A 138 -20.16 5.07 -2.28
CA SER A 138 -19.70 3.74 -2.66
C SER A 138 -18.36 3.43 -2.01
N GLY A 139 -18.40 2.80 -0.85
CA GLY A 139 -17.24 2.35 -0.08
C GLY A 139 -17.06 0.84 -0.18
N SER A 140 -17.62 0.08 0.78
CA SER A 140 -17.58 -1.41 0.75
C SER A 140 -18.27 -1.99 -0.47
N ASP A 141 -19.31 -1.35 -0.96
CA ASP A 141 -19.93 -1.67 -2.25
C ASP A 141 -19.21 -0.89 -3.38
N ALA A 142 -17.94 -1.21 -3.60
CA ALA A 142 -17.09 -0.51 -4.55
C ALA A 142 -17.58 -0.65 -6.01
N LEU A 143 -18.36 -1.67 -6.30
CA LEU A 143 -18.90 -1.93 -7.65
C LEU A 143 -20.11 -1.04 -8.00
N ALA A 144 -20.75 -0.43 -6.99
CA ALA A 144 -21.83 0.54 -7.18
C ALA A 144 -21.34 1.96 -7.51
N MET A 145 -20.09 2.11 -7.95
CA MET A 145 -19.51 3.41 -8.28
C MET A 145 -20.31 4.17 -9.34
N LYS A 146 -20.37 5.49 -9.15
CA LYS A 146 -21.12 6.44 -10.02
C LYS A 146 -20.22 7.19 -11.01
N THR A 147 -18.90 7.23 -10.76
CA THR A 147 -17.93 7.85 -11.69
C THR A 147 -18.06 7.23 -13.06
N ARG A 148 -18.20 8.06 -14.09
CA ARG A 148 -18.37 7.67 -15.49
C ARG A 148 -17.13 7.98 -16.30
N ALA A 149 -16.86 7.13 -17.29
CA ALA A 149 -15.91 7.38 -18.35
C ALA A 149 -16.62 7.19 -19.69
N THR A 150 -16.92 8.30 -20.35
CA THR A 150 -17.64 8.30 -21.65
C THR A 150 -16.62 8.40 -22.76
N ARG A 151 -16.64 7.45 -23.69
CA ARG A 151 -15.77 7.52 -24.89
C ARG A 151 -16.25 8.60 -25.86
N VAL A 152 -15.36 9.52 -26.21
CA VAL A 152 -15.62 10.59 -27.18
C VAL A 152 -14.45 10.65 -28.15
N LYS A 153 -14.66 10.22 -29.41
CA LYS A 153 -13.61 10.14 -30.44
C LYS A 153 -12.38 9.34 -29.95
N ASP A 154 -11.25 10.02 -29.78
CA ASP A 154 -9.95 9.45 -29.42
C ASP A 154 -9.60 9.64 -27.93
N ALA A 155 -10.61 9.90 -27.09
CA ALA A 155 -10.45 10.13 -25.66
C ALA A 155 -11.59 9.53 -24.83
N TYR A 156 -11.37 9.44 -23.52
CA TYR A 156 -12.42 9.26 -22.51
C TYR A 156 -12.61 10.55 -21.71
N ILE A 157 -13.86 10.91 -21.48
CA ILE A 157 -14.25 12.01 -20.58
C ILE A 157 -14.69 11.40 -19.26
N LEU A 158 -13.92 11.65 -18.20
CA LEU A 158 -14.20 11.16 -16.85
C LEU A 158 -14.96 12.22 -16.05
N ASN A 159 -16.06 11.81 -15.41
CA ASN A 159 -16.87 12.64 -14.53
C ASN A 159 -17.21 11.88 -13.24
N GLY A 160 -16.95 12.51 -12.08
CA GLY A 160 -17.26 11.94 -10.77
C GLY A 160 -16.37 12.45 -9.65
N THR A 161 -16.55 11.90 -8.46
CA THR A 161 -15.76 12.25 -7.28
C THR A 161 -15.27 10.99 -6.59
N LYS A 162 -13.96 10.91 -6.35
CA LYS A 162 -13.32 9.86 -5.57
C LYS A 162 -13.02 10.36 -4.17
N GLN A 163 -13.24 9.49 -3.17
CA GLN A 163 -13.12 9.81 -1.76
C GLN A 163 -11.97 9.04 -1.12
N PHE A 164 -11.34 9.62 -0.10
CA PHE A 164 -10.28 9.02 0.69
C PHE A 164 -9.07 8.56 -0.14
N CYS A 165 -8.77 9.29 -1.21
CA CYS A 165 -7.64 8.95 -2.08
C CYS A 165 -6.32 9.30 -1.41
N THR A 166 -5.47 8.31 -1.17
CA THR A 166 -4.08 8.55 -0.78
C THR A 166 -3.39 9.33 -1.90
N ASN A 167 -2.67 10.40 -1.53
CA ASN A 167 -2.07 11.37 -2.44
C ASN A 167 -3.07 12.04 -3.41
N GLY A 168 -4.36 12.09 -3.06
CA GLY A 168 -5.38 12.71 -3.89
C GLY A 168 -5.03 14.14 -4.25
N GLY A 169 -4.88 14.43 -5.54
CA GLY A 169 -4.51 15.74 -6.08
C GLY A 169 -3.04 16.11 -6.02
N ILE A 170 -2.19 15.38 -5.27
CA ILE A 170 -0.73 15.60 -5.24
C ILE A 170 0.05 14.49 -5.97
N ALA A 171 -0.55 13.32 -6.22
CA ALA A 171 0.08 12.25 -6.98
C ALA A 171 0.38 12.68 -8.42
N ASP A 172 1.54 12.28 -8.93
CA ASP A 172 1.90 12.50 -10.34
C ASP A 172 1.02 11.67 -11.28
N TYR A 173 0.63 10.46 -10.83
CA TYR A 173 -0.29 9.57 -11.54
C TYR A 173 -1.36 9.03 -10.60
N HIS A 174 -2.62 9.15 -11.03
CA HIS A 174 -3.77 8.54 -10.35
C HIS A 174 -4.30 7.38 -11.16
N VAL A 175 -4.44 6.21 -10.56
CA VAL A 175 -5.25 5.12 -11.14
C VAL A 175 -6.69 5.33 -10.71
N ILE A 176 -7.55 5.71 -11.65
CA ILE A 176 -8.96 6.04 -11.42
C ILE A 176 -9.84 4.91 -11.99
N TYR A 177 -10.68 4.32 -11.15
CA TYR A 177 -11.70 3.39 -11.58
C TYR A 177 -12.98 4.14 -11.95
N ALA A 178 -13.54 3.86 -13.12
CA ALA A 178 -14.76 4.47 -13.63
C ALA A 178 -15.60 3.47 -14.44
N ASN A 179 -16.89 3.69 -14.49
CA ASN A 179 -17.82 2.87 -15.24
C ASN A 179 -17.95 3.40 -16.67
N THR A 180 -17.54 2.58 -17.64
CA THR A 180 -17.63 2.89 -19.08
C THR A 180 -18.97 2.46 -19.71
N ASP A 181 -19.63 1.45 -19.11
CA ASP A 181 -20.93 0.93 -19.57
C ASP A 181 -21.74 0.35 -18.39
N PRO A 182 -22.68 1.13 -17.83
CA PRO A 182 -23.50 0.67 -16.71
C PRO A 182 -24.35 -0.57 -17.02
N SER A 183 -24.70 -0.80 -18.27
CA SER A 183 -25.53 -1.95 -18.66
C SER A 183 -24.83 -3.28 -18.44
N LYS A 184 -23.48 -3.27 -18.41
CA LYS A 184 -22.62 -4.42 -18.16
C LYS A 184 -22.34 -4.68 -16.68
N GLY A 185 -22.89 -3.85 -15.77
CA GLY A 185 -22.61 -3.97 -14.32
C GLY A 185 -21.11 -3.93 -14.04
N PRO A 186 -20.56 -4.90 -13.24
CA PRO A 186 -19.14 -4.95 -12.92
C PRO A 186 -18.18 -5.04 -14.10
N ALA A 187 -18.61 -5.68 -15.21
CA ALA A 187 -17.80 -5.80 -16.43
C ALA A 187 -17.67 -4.45 -17.19
N GLY A 188 -18.50 -3.47 -16.87
CA GLY A 188 -18.40 -2.12 -17.42
C GLY A 188 -17.39 -1.23 -16.72
N ILE A 189 -16.77 -1.67 -15.62
CA ILE A 189 -15.78 -0.90 -14.88
C ILE A 189 -14.42 -1.04 -15.56
N ALA A 190 -13.72 0.08 -15.71
CA ALA A 190 -12.35 0.13 -16.22
C ALA A 190 -11.48 1.02 -15.32
N SER A 191 -10.16 0.88 -15.42
CA SER A 191 -9.19 1.73 -14.76
C SER A 191 -8.45 2.62 -15.76
N PHE A 192 -8.17 3.84 -15.35
CA PHE A 192 -7.52 4.87 -16.16
C PHE A 192 -6.31 5.42 -15.41
N LEU A 193 -5.19 5.56 -16.10
CA LEU A 193 -4.04 6.28 -15.57
C LEU A 193 -4.18 7.76 -15.91
N VAL A 194 -4.38 8.60 -14.88
CA VAL A 194 -4.65 10.02 -15.04
C VAL A 194 -3.48 10.82 -14.46
N PRO A 195 -2.65 11.50 -15.30
CA PRO A 195 -1.60 12.42 -14.85
C PRO A 195 -2.18 13.59 -14.04
N LYS A 196 -1.40 14.15 -13.11
CA LYS A 196 -1.84 15.26 -12.24
C LYS A 196 -2.28 16.52 -12.98
N ASP A 197 -1.63 16.81 -14.12
CA ASP A 197 -1.88 18.03 -14.90
C ASP A 197 -3.00 17.85 -15.93
N THR A 198 -3.75 16.73 -15.87
CA THR A 198 -4.89 16.48 -16.76
C THR A 198 -5.98 17.51 -16.50
N GLN A 199 -6.42 18.20 -17.56
CA GLN A 199 -7.52 19.16 -17.46
C GLN A 199 -8.77 18.48 -16.93
N GLY A 200 -9.45 19.11 -15.95
CA GLY A 200 -10.63 18.58 -15.31
C GLY A 200 -10.34 17.68 -14.09
N LEU A 201 -9.08 17.34 -13.80
CA LEU A 201 -8.70 16.71 -12.53
C LEU A 201 -8.34 17.79 -11.52
N ARG A 202 -8.94 17.75 -10.33
CA ARG A 202 -8.59 18.64 -9.23
C ARG A 202 -8.69 17.95 -7.87
N MET A 203 -7.92 18.45 -6.93
CA MET A 203 -8.06 18.06 -5.52
C MET A 203 -9.32 18.71 -4.94
N GLY A 204 -10.11 17.91 -4.24
CA GLY A 204 -11.21 18.37 -3.41
C GLY A 204 -10.77 18.58 -1.96
N ARG A 205 -11.64 18.21 -1.01
CA ARG A 205 -11.33 18.35 0.41
C ARG A 205 -10.22 17.41 0.85
N LYS A 206 -9.19 17.94 1.54
CA LYS A 206 -8.24 17.15 2.32
C LYS A 206 -8.93 16.64 3.59
N GLU A 207 -8.73 15.37 3.92
CA GLU A 207 -9.36 14.75 5.09
C GLU A 207 -8.53 15.01 6.35
N THR A 208 -9.22 15.37 7.43
CA THR A 208 -8.67 15.39 8.80
C THR A 208 -8.82 14.00 9.39
N LYS A 209 -7.71 13.40 9.86
CA LYS A 209 -7.67 12.00 10.27
C LYS A 209 -7.26 11.85 11.74
N LEU A 210 -7.71 10.76 12.38
CA LEU A 210 -7.35 10.39 13.75
C LEU A 210 -5.92 9.83 13.85
N GLY A 211 -5.41 9.24 12.77
CA GLY A 211 -4.07 8.67 12.71
C GLY A 211 -3.55 8.66 11.27
N VAL A 212 -2.29 8.23 11.08
CA VAL A 212 -1.61 8.25 9.78
C VAL A 212 -1.64 9.67 9.18
N ARG A 213 -1.48 10.69 10.03
CA ARG A 213 -1.80 12.09 9.72
C ARG A 213 -0.81 12.72 8.72
N ALA A 214 0.45 12.26 8.72
CA ALA A 214 1.46 12.65 7.73
C ALA A 214 1.07 12.26 6.29
N SER A 215 0.24 11.20 6.13
CA SER A 215 -0.19 10.76 4.79
C SER A 215 -1.28 11.68 4.25
N HIS A 216 -1.01 12.29 3.09
CA HIS A 216 -1.99 13.10 2.40
C HIS A 216 -3.15 12.25 1.89
N THR A 217 -4.36 12.57 2.31
CA THR A 217 -5.60 11.90 1.89
C THR A 217 -6.62 12.95 1.52
N ALA A 218 -7.15 12.90 0.29
CA ALA A 218 -8.09 13.91 -0.18
C ALA A 218 -9.11 13.33 -1.17
N GLN A 219 -10.14 14.11 -1.46
CA GLN A 219 -11.01 13.87 -2.59
C GLN A 219 -10.27 14.17 -3.90
N VAL A 220 -10.58 13.38 -4.93
CA VAL A 220 -10.20 13.66 -6.32
C VAL A 220 -11.48 13.89 -7.10
N ILE A 221 -11.60 15.07 -7.69
CA ILE A 221 -12.77 15.50 -8.44
C ILE A 221 -12.41 15.50 -9.93
N LEU A 222 -13.28 14.89 -10.72
CA LEU A 222 -13.16 14.76 -12.17
C LEU A 222 -14.35 15.49 -12.79
N GLU A 223 -14.08 16.58 -13.49
CA GLU A 223 -15.09 17.41 -14.18
C GLU A 223 -14.66 17.57 -15.63
N ASP A 224 -15.33 16.86 -16.51
CA ASP A 224 -14.97 16.75 -17.95
C ASP A 224 -13.47 16.44 -18.13
N CYS A 225 -12.95 15.53 -17.30
CA CYS A 225 -11.54 15.18 -17.29
C CYS A 225 -11.23 14.31 -18.50
N GLU A 226 -10.54 14.89 -19.47
CA GLU A 226 -10.21 14.23 -20.73
C GLU A 226 -8.90 13.45 -20.62
N VAL A 227 -8.97 12.14 -20.94
CA VAL A 227 -7.80 11.26 -20.98
C VAL A 227 -7.73 10.52 -22.31
N PRO A 228 -6.54 10.38 -22.92
CA PRO A 228 -6.36 9.62 -24.18
C PRO A 228 -6.78 8.16 -24.05
N LEU A 229 -7.16 7.52 -25.17
CA LEU A 229 -7.57 6.11 -25.17
C LEU A 229 -6.50 5.17 -24.62
N ASP A 230 -5.24 5.43 -24.91
CA ASP A 230 -4.08 4.65 -24.45
C ASP A 230 -3.82 4.76 -22.93
N HIS A 231 -4.53 5.66 -22.23
CA HIS A 231 -4.52 5.75 -20.75
C HIS A 231 -5.55 4.82 -20.09
N ARG A 232 -6.44 4.18 -20.85
CA ARG A 232 -7.28 3.09 -20.31
C ARG A 232 -6.41 1.86 -20.12
N LEU A 233 -6.19 1.48 -18.86
CA LEU A 233 -5.35 0.32 -18.53
C LEU A 233 -5.98 -0.98 -19.06
N GLY A 234 -5.16 -1.77 -19.74
CA GLY A 234 -5.59 -2.98 -20.44
C GLY A 234 -6.05 -2.74 -21.89
N GLY A 235 -5.95 -1.50 -22.37
CA GLY A 235 -6.32 -1.12 -23.73
C GLY A 235 -7.84 -1.04 -23.95
N GLU A 236 -8.23 -0.82 -25.20
CA GLU A 236 -9.64 -0.82 -25.60
C GLU A 236 -10.19 -2.26 -25.62
N PRO A 237 -11.45 -2.48 -25.19
CA PRO A 237 -12.07 -3.79 -25.28
C PRO A 237 -12.34 -4.13 -26.74
N ASP A 238 -12.07 -5.36 -27.11
CA ASP A 238 -12.44 -5.95 -28.40
C ASP A 238 -13.27 -7.23 -28.23
N ALA A 239 -13.51 -7.97 -29.31
CA ALA A 239 -14.33 -9.18 -29.28
C ALA A 239 -13.73 -10.28 -28.40
N ASP A 240 -12.39 -10.32 -28.27
CA ASP A 240 -11.64 -11.36 -27.56
C ASP A 240 -11.18 -10.90 -26.16
N ASN A 241 -11.19 -9.58 -25.89
CA ASN A 241 -10.73 -8.99 -24.64
C ASN A 241 -11.71 -7.95 -24.09
N ALA A 242 -12.51 -8.36 -23.12
CA ALA A 242 -13.42 -7.46 -22.40
C ALA A 242 -12.70 -6.47 -21.46
N GLY A 243 -11.37 -6.59 -21.33
CA GLY A 243 -10.57 -5.86 -20.37
C GLY A 243 -10.62 -6.45 -18.95
N PRO A 244 -9.74 -5.99 -18.04
CA PRO A 244 -9.59 -6.57 -16.70
C PRO A 244 -10.80 -6.35 -15.78
N GLY A 245 -11.69 -5.40 -16.09
CA GLY A 245 -12.94 -5.15 -15.38
C GLY A 245 -12.79 -4.91 -13.86
N ALA A 246 -13.91 -5.01 -13.15
CA ALA A 246 -13.95 -4.84 -11.69
C ALA A 246 -13.22 -5.94 -10.92
N LEU A 247 -13.11 -7.15 -11.50
CA LEU A 247 -12.44 -8.28 -10.85
C LEU A 247 -10.97 -7.96 -10.60
N ALA A 248 -10.29 -7.30 -11.55
CA ALA A 248 -8.90 -6.88 -11.35
C ALA A 248 -8.73 -5.91 -10.17
N ALA A 249 -9.68 -4.99 -9.94
CA ALA A 249 -9.68 -4.12 -8.78
C ALA A 249 -9.75 -4.91 -7.47
N LEU A 250 -10.66 -5.88 -7.39
CA LEU A 250 -10.83 -6.73 -6.20
C LEU A 250 -9.62 -7.63 -5.95
N MET A 251 -9.04 -8.21 -7.00
CA MET A 251 -7.81 -9.00 -6.91
C MET A 251 -6.61 -8.13 -6.47
N THR A 252 -6.50 -6.92 -6.99
CA THR A 252 -5.47 -5.95 -6.57
C THR A 252 -5.60 -5.63 -5.08
N LEU A 253 -6.82 -5.41 -4.58
CA LEU A 253 -7.07 -5.17 -3.16
C LEU A 253 -6.69 -6.37 -2.29
N GLU A 254 -7.01 -7.61 -2.70
CA GLU A 254 -6.61 -8.81 -1.96
C GLU A 254 -5.09 -8.97 -1.91
N ALA A 255 -4.41 -8.76 -3.04
CA ALA A 255 -2.97 -8.86 -3.16
C ALA A 255 -2.21 -7.78 -2.34
N THR A 256 -2.80 -6.61 -2.12
CA THR A 256 -2.16 -5.51 -1.36
C THR A 256 -2.41 -5.57 0.15
N ARG A 257 -3.38 -6.34 0.63
CA ARG A 257 -3.72 -6.45 2.06
C ARG A 257 -2.56 -6.91 2.95
N PRO A 258 -1.70 -7.88 2.56
CA PRO A 258 -0.54 -8.26 3.36
C PRO A 258 0.41 -7.08 3.64
N GLY A 259 0.58 -6.14 2.69
CA GLY A 259 1.37 -4.92 2.90
C GLY A 259 0.80 -4.04 4.02
N VAL A 260 -0.54 -3.87 4.06
CA VAL A 260 -1.22 -3.14 5.14
C VAL A 260 -1.08 -3.88 6.47
N ALA A 261 -1.16 -5.23 6.45
CA ALA A 261 -0.95 -6.07 7.64
C ALA A 261 0.46 -5.91 8.22
N ALA A 262 1.50 -5.87 7.35
CA ALA A 262 2.88 -5.64 7.77
C ALA A 262 3.05 -4.26 8.43
N GLY A 263 2.36 -3.24 7.93
CA GLY A 263 2.30 -1.92 8.57
C GLY A 263 1.72 -1.98 9.99
N ALA A 264 0.59 -2.66 10.17
CA ALA A 264 -0.02 -2.86 11.49
C ALA A 264 0.90 -3.64 12.45
N LEU A 265 1.60 -4.67 11.93
CA LEU A 265 2.59 -5.42 12.69
C LEU A 265 3.74 -4.54 13.18
N GLY A 266 4.24 -3.61 12.33
CA GLY A 266 5.28 -2.64 12.72
C GLY A 266 4.84 -1.76 13.89
N ILE A 267 3.59 -1.27 13.88
CA ILE A 267 3.00 -0.50 14.98
C ILE A 267 2.95 -1.34 16.27
N ALA A 268 2.42 -2.57 16.17
CA ALA A 268 2.31 -3.48 17.32
C ALA A 268 3.67 -3.78 17.93
N ARG A 269 4.68 -4.04 17.09
CA ARG A 269 6.06 -4.29 17.55
C ARG A 269 6.67 -3.09 18.24
N ALA A 270 6.52 -1.88 17.69
CA ALA A 270 7.02 -0.66 18.29
C ALA A 270 6.39 -0.41 19.67
N ALA A 271 5.09 -0.63 19.82
CA ALA A 271 4.38 -0.50 21.08
C ALA A 271 4.84 -1.54 22.12
N TYR A 272 5.02 -2.79 21.70
CA TYR A 272 5.51 -3.88 22.55
C TYR A 272 6.93 -3.61 23.06
N GLU A 273 7.87 -3.24 22.17
CA GLU A 273 9.26 -2.96 22.52
C GLU A 273 9.35 -1.82 23.54
N PHE A 274 8.60 -0.73 23.31
CA PHE A 274 8.52 0.38 24.25
C PHE A 274 7.94 -0.04 25.61
N ALA A 275 6.85 -0.82 25.61
CA ALA A 275 6.22 -1.28 26.84
C ALA A 275 7.13 -2.24 27.63
N LEU A 276 7.86 -3.12 26.92
CA LEU A 276 8.80 -4.06 27.53
C LEU A 276 9.97 -3.32 28.19
N GLU A 277 10.60 -2.36 27.48
CA GLU A 277 11.70 -1.54 28.01
C GLU A 277 11.24 -0.78 29.26
N TYR A 278 10.13 -0.07 29.19
CA TYR A 278 9.57 0.65 30.31
C TYR A 278 9.26 -0.27 31.51
N ALA A 279 8.69 -1.45 31.27
CA ALA A 279 8.36 -2.41 32.32
C ALA A 279 9.60 -3.02 33.00
N GLN A 280 10.75 -3.04 32.32
CA GLN A 280 12.04 -3.45 32.93
C GLN A 280 12.65 -2.38 33.82
N GLU A 281 12.49 -1.11 33.48
CA GLU A 281 13.09 0.02 34.18
C GLU A 281 12.22 0.49 35.35
N ARG A 282 10.90 0.65 35.12
CA ARG A 282 9.98 1.19 36.13
C ARG A 282 9.73 0.20 37.26
N LYS A 283 9.95 0.66 38.50
CA LYS A 283 9.75 -0.13 39.74
C LYS A 283 8.53 0.38 40.51
N GLN A 284 7.69 -0.52 40.97
CA GLN A 284 6.64 -0.28 41.96
C GLN A 284 6.53 -1.49 42.89
N PHE A 285 6.14 -1.26 44.14
CA PHE A 285 6.08 -2.29 45.18
C PHE A 285 7.40 -3.06 45.35
N GLY A 286 8.55 -2.38 45.24
CA GLY A 286 9.87 -2.93 45.43
C GLY A 286 10.47 -3.76 44.28
N LYS A 287 9.79 -3.90 43.16
CA LYS A 287 10.28 -4.70 42.01
C LYS A 287 9.90 -4.06 40.67
N PRO A 288 10.61 -4.38 39.57
CA PRO A 288 10.25 -3.94 38.19
C PRO A 288 8.83 -4.35 37.82
N LEU A 289 8.17 -3.55 36.94
CA LEU A 289 6.78 -3.81 36.57
C LEU A 289 6.56 -5.19 35.90
N TRP A 290 7.51 -5.65 35.09
CA TRP A 290 7.40 -6.96 34.40
C TRP A 290 7.34 -8.14 35.41
N GLN A 291 7.82 -8.00 36.62
CA GLN A 291 7.76 -9.03 37.67
C GLN A 291 6.39 -9.13 38.37
N HIS A 292 5.46 -8.22 38.06
CA HIS A 292 4.07 -8.35 38.47
C HIS A 292 3.34 -9.22 37.47
N GLU A 293 2.76 -10.36 37.87
CA GLU A 293 2.17 -11.35 36.99
C GLU A 293 1.20 -10.74 35.96
N ALA A 294 0.31 -9.84 36.38
CA ALA A 294 -0.65 -9.19 35.51
C ALA A 294 -0.01 -8.36 34.39
N VAL A 295 1.18 -7.78 34.63
CA VAL A 295 1.97 -7.05 33.61
C VAL A 295 2.73 -8.05 32.74
N GLY A 296 3.40 -9.03 33.36
CA GLY A 296 4.16 -10.06 32.67
C GLY A 296 3.30 -10.84 31.67
N PHE A 297 2.07 -11.21 32.04
CA PHE A 297 1.14 -11.91 31.16
C PHE A 297 0.72 -11.07 29.95
N LYS A 298 0.49 -9.75 30.14
CA LYS A 298 0.19 -8.85 29.00
C LYS A 298 1.35 -8.77 28.02
N LEU A 299 2.59 -8.66 28.52
CA LEU A 299 3.78 -8.64 27.65
C LEU A 299 3.95 -9.97 26.89
N ALA A 300 3.70 -11.10 27.55
CA ALA A 300 3.74 -12.40 26.91
C ALA A 300 2.66 -12.56 25.82
N ASP A 301 1.44 -12.09 26.09
CA ASP A 301 0.34 -12.06 25.11
C ASP A 301 0.67 -11.20 23.90
N MET A 302 1.24 -10.01 24.10
CA MET A 302 1.67 -9.12 23.02
C MET A 302 2.73 -9.81 22.16
N ALA A 303 3.78 -10.39 22.75
CA ALA A 303 4.82 -11.10 22.02
C ALA A 303 4.27 -12.24 21.17
N MET A 304 3.42 -13.09 21.76
CA MET A 304 2.80 -14.24 21.09
C MET A 304 1.92 -13.78 19.91
N LYS A 305 1.10 -12.74 20.09
CA LYS A 305 0.21 -12.24 19.04
C LYS A 305 0.99 -11.59 17.88
N ILE A 306 2.05 -10.85 18.18
CA ILE A 306 2.95 -10.24 17.18
C ILE A 306 3.60 -11.34 16.33
N ASP A 307 4.09 -12.40 16.96
CA ASP A 307 4.73 -13.51 16.24
C ASP A 307 3.73 -14.27 15.36
N ALA A 308 2.54 -14.55 15.88
CA ALA A 308 1.46 -15.15 15.11
C ALA A 308 1.03 -14.28 13.91
N ALA A 309 0.93 -12.96 14.09
CA ALA A 309 0.61 -12.02 13.01
C ALA A 309 1.70 -12.03 11.93
N ARG A 310 2.97 -12.03 12.33
CA ARG A 310 4.12 -12.11 11.40
C ARG A 310 4.07 -13.36 10.56
N LEU A 311 3.79 -14.51 11.16
CA LEU A 311 3.70 -15.78 10.43
C LEU A 311 2.55 -15.80 9.40
N LEU A 312 1.40 -15.20 9.71
CA LEU A 312 0.30 -15.05 8.74
C LEU A 312 0.70 -14.13 7.58
N ILE A 313 1.39 -13.03 7.86
CA ILE A 313 1.88 -12.08 6.86
C ILE A 313 2.94 -12.75 5.97
N TRP A 314 3.92 -13.41 6.56
CA TRP A 314 5.00 -14.07 5.82
C TRP A 314 4.48 -15.23 4.98
N ARG A 315 3.48 -15.98 5.47
CA ARG A 315 2.80 -17.01 4.68
C ARG A 315 2.19 -16.40 3.42
N ALA A 316 1.46 -15.29 3.52
CA ALA A 316 0.88 -14.61 2.37
C ALA A 316 1.97 -14.07 1.42
N GLY A 317 3.06 -13.51 1.98
CA GLY A 317 4.23 -13.06 1.21
C GLY A 317 4.88 -14.20 0.43
N TRP A 318 5.14 -15.32 1.09
CA TRP A 318 5.71 -16.52 0.48
C TRP A 318 4.81 -17.08 -0.64
N MET A 319 3.50 -17.17 -0.39
CA MET A 319 2.53 -17.63 -1.40
C MET A 319 2.59 -16.76 -2.66
N ALA A 320 2.59 -15.44 -2.49
CA ALA A 320 2.69 -14.52 -3.64
C ALA A 320 4.02 -14.62 -4.38
N THR A 321 5.14 -14.84 -3.66
CA THR A 321 6.47 -15.04 -4.25
C THR A 321 6.56 -16.35 -5.05
N GLN A 322 5.74 -17.36 -4.68
CA GLN A 322 5.69 -18.66 -5.37
C GLN A 322 4.53 -18.76 -6.38
N ASP A 323 3.87 -17.65 -6.71
CA ASP A 323 2.68 -17.61 -7.57
C ASP A 323 1.54 -18.54 -7.11
N VAL A 324 1.46 -18.78 -5.78
CA VAL A 324 0.37 -19.55 -5.17
C VAL A 324 -0.83 -18.65 -4.92
N PRO A 325 -2.01 -18.91 -5.51
CA PRO A 325 -3.16 -18.04 -5.37
C PRO A 325 -3.72 -18.02 -3.93
N PHE A 326 -4.30 -16.88 -3.54
CA PHE A 326 -4.99 -16.70 -2.25
C PHE A 326 -6.42 -17.29 -2.31
N GLU A 327 -6.54 -18.61 -2.25
CA GLU A 327 -7.83 -19.30 -2.37
C GLU A 327 -8.72 -19.18 -1.12
N ARG A 328 -8.11 -18.92 0.03
CA ARG A 328 -8.79 -18.83 1.34
C ARG A 328 -8.76 -17.44 1.94
N ALA A 329 -8.57 -16.43 1.10
CA ALA A 329 -8.45 -15.02 1.51
C ALA A 329 -7.28 -14.80 2.50
N GLU A 330 -6.10 -15.35 2.21
CA GLU A 330 -4.90 -15.29 3.04
C GLU A 330 -4.45 -13.85 3.30
N GLY A 331 -4.54 -12.96 2.30
CA GLY A 331 -4.29 -11.55 2.46
C GLY A 331 -5.25 -10.88 3.44
N SER A 332 -6.55 -11.22 3.34
CA SER A 332 -7.58 -10.71 4.25
C SER A 332 -7.40 -11.21 5.68
N MET A 333 -7.06 -12.50 5.86
CA MET A 333 -6.78 -13.09 7.20
C MET A 333 -5.58 -12.40 7.86
N ALA A 334 -4.48 -12.22 7.13
CA ALA A 334 -3.30 -11.53 7.63
C ALA A 334 -3.63 -10.10 8.07
N LYS A 335 -4.37 -9.34 7.23
CA LYS A 335 -4.75 -7.95 7.53
C LYS A 335 -5.67 -7.84 8.74
N CYS A 336 -6.69 -8.69 8.83
CA CYS A 336 -7.65 -8.67 9.93
C CYS A 336 -6.94 -8.94 11.26
N PHE A 337 -6.20 -10.05 11.33
CA PHE A 337 -5.51 -10.44 12.56
C PHE A 337 -4.45 -9.43 13.00
N ALA A 338 -3.60 -8.94 12.07
CA ALA A 338 -2.57 -7.95 12.41
C ALA A 338 -3.16 -6.62 12.89
N ALA A 339 -4.28 -6.17 12.30
CA ALA A 339 -4.97 -4.96 12.74
C ALA A 339 -5.51 -5.10 14.16
N ASP A 340 -6.12 -6.24 14.49
CA ASP A 340 -6.62 -6.53 15.85
C ASP A 340 -5.47 -6.59 16.86
N VAL A 341 -4.34 -7.20 16.50
CA VAL A 341 -3.14 -7.25 17.34
C VAL A 341 -2.57 -5.86 17.61
N ALA A 342 -2.57 -4.96 16.62
CA ALA A 342 -2.06 -3.60 16.78
C ALA A 342 -2.96 -2.72 17.66
N MET A 343 -4.25 -3.05 17.78
CA MET A 343 -5.24 -2.29 18.57
C MET A 343 -5.41 -2.83 20.00
N GLY A 344 -5.03 -4.09 20.28
CA GLY A 344 -5.20 -4.77 21.57
C GLY A 344 -4.02 -4.67 22.49
#